data_976a9b0a4acb43e207143e14f1cf1175
#
_entry.id   976a9b0a4acb43e207143e14f1cf1175
#
_cell.length_a   1.000
_cell.length_b   1.000
_cell.length_c   1.000
_cell.angle_alpha   90.00
_cell.angle_beta   90.00
_cell.angle_gamma   90.00
#
_symmetry.space_group_name_H-M   'P 1'
#
loop_
_entity.id
_entity.type
_entity.pdbx_description
1 polymer ?
#
loop_
_entity_poly.entity_id
_entity_poly.type
_entity_poly.pdbx_seq_one_letter_code
_entity_poly.pdbx_strand_id
1 'polypeptide(L)'
;AITDVNAASLTAAGSIATVTLANFGTATVKSSALTDLVLSGTGTAVNASNSGLLTEAAVTEVNVHANGITTTGAVTLDTDVTTVNIVASSATNTIASLVASSATALNISGDAALVVTQSLAAAAVITSTSSAAVTLGTAIAAGQTYTGGDGADTITTTTAGTKAISTGAGDDVITYG
;
A
#
# COMPACT_ATOMS: atom_id res chain seq x y z
N ALA A 1 14.65 12.00 -8.56
CA ALA A 1 14.20 10.80 -9.27
C ALA A 1 15.24 9.69 -9.13
N ILE A 2 14.78 8.47 -8.95
CA ILE A 2 15.56 7.23 -9.00
C ILE A 2 15.08 6.53 -10.26
N THR A 3 15.98 6.33 -11.21
CA THR A 3 15.62 5.73 -12.50
C THR A 3 16.57 4.58 -12.78
N ASP A 4 16.02 3.40 -13.00
CA ASP A 4 16.77 2.22 -13.45
C ASP A 4 17.40 2.51 -14.82
N VAL A 5 18.63 2.06 -15.02
CA VAL A 5 19.34 2.22 -16.29
C VAL A 5 18.56 1.60 -17.45
N ASN A 6 17.79 0.56 -17.16
CA ASN A 6 16.97 -0.15 -18.13
C ASN A 6 15.51 0.35 -18.20
N ALA A 7 15.14 1.39 -17.45
CA ALA A 7 13.75 1.89 -17.39
C ALA A 7 13.15 2.32 -18.74
N ALA A 8 13.97 2.57 -19.75
CA ALA A 8 13.53 2.86 -21.11
C ALA A 8 13.87 1.74 -22.10
N SER A 9 14.38 0.60 -21.64
CA SER A 9 14.74 -0.52 -22.49
C SER A 9 13.50 -1.31 -22.90
N LEU A 10 13.46 -1.73 -24.14
CA LEU A 10 12.43 -2.65 -24.67
C LEU A 10 12.86 -4.13 -24.60
N THR A 11 14.08 -4.40 -24.14
CA THR A 11 14.67 -5.74 -24.20
C THR A 11 15.44 -6.14 -22.95
N ALA A 12 15.75 -5.21 -22.06
CA ALA A 12 16.47 -5.48 -20.83
C ALA A 12 15.58 -5.22 -19.59
N ALA A 13 15.52 -6.19 -18.70
CA ALA A 13 14.82 -6.08 -17.43
C ALA A 13 15.35 -4.93 -16.57
N GLY A 14 14.50 -4.36 -15.75
CA GLY A 14 14.93 -3.51 -14.65
C GLY A 14 15.80 -4.27 -13.66
N SER A 15 16.62 -3.57 -12.93
CA SER A 15 17.55 -4.14 -11.94
C SER A 15 17.36 -3.58 -10.53
N ILE A 16 16.61 -2.49 -10.37
CA ILE A 16 16.33 -1.90 -9.07
C ILE A 16 15.08 -2.56 -8.47
N ALA A 17 15.29 -3.59 -7.67
CA ALA A 17 14.22 -4.32 -7.00
C ALA A 17 13.81 -3.65 -5.68
N THR A 18 14.74 -3.02 -4.97
CA THR A 18 14.50 -2.39 -3.68
C THR A 18 14.88 -0.92 -3.69
N VAL A 19 14.01 -0.06 -3.19
CA VAL A 19 14.28 1.36 -2.97
C VAL A 19 13.99 1.73 -1.52
N THR A 20 14.99 2.31 -0.85
CA THR A 20 14.85 2.82 0.52
C THR A 20 14.82 4.35 0.51
N LEU A 21 13.79 4.92 1.10
CA LEU A 21 13.59 6.36 1.25
C LEU A 21 13.44 6.72 2.73
N ALA A 22 14.27 7.63 3.19
CA ALA A 22 14.22 8.15 4.56
C ALA A 22 14.19 9.68 4.54
N ASN A 23 13.28 10.31 5.27
CA ASN A 23 13.14 11.76 5.36
C ASN A 23 13.20 12.43 3.98
N PHE A 24 12.25 12.11 3.10
CA PHE A 24 12.28 12.48 1.70
C PHE A 24 11.18 13.50 1.33
N GLY A 25 11.47 14.32 0.32
CA GLY A 25 10.44 15.13 -0.36
C GLY A 25 9.61 14.28 -1.32
N THR A 26 9.30 14.81 -2.51
CA THR A 26 8.66 14.01 -3.56
C THR A 26 9.71 13.14 -4.26
N ALA A 27 9.52 11.84 -4.25
CA ALA A 27 10.36 10.87 -4.91
C ALA A 27 9.64 10.26 -6.14
N THR A 28 10.37 10.13 -7.24
CA THR A 28 9.93 9.36 -8.41
C THR A 28 10.86 8.17 -8.55
N VAL A 29 10.29 6.97 -8.62
CA VAL A 29 11.00 5.70 -8.82
C VAL A 29 10.53 5.08 -10.13
N LYS A 30 11.46 4.75 -11.02
CA LYS A 30 11.17 4.08 -12.29
C LYS A 30 12.00 2.81 -12.39
N SER A 31 11.37 1.66 -12.24
CA SER A 31 11.99 0.36 -12.45
C SER A 31 10.91 -0.69 -12.69
N SER A 32 11.12 -1.55 -13.67
CA SER A 32 10.26 -2.70 -13.92
C SER A 32 10.53 -3.88 -12.98
N ALA A 33 11.54 -3.77 -12.12
CA ALA A 33 11.89 -4.80 -11.15
C ALA A 33 11.53 -4.41 -9.71
N LEU A 34 10.89 -3.25 -9.47
CA LEU A 34 10.63 -2.76 -8.12
C LEU A 34 9.61 -3.64 -7.39
N THR A 35 10.08 -4.44 -6.45
CA THR A 35 9.27 -5.28 -5.57
C THR A 35 9.18 -4.76 -4.14
N ASP A 36 10.15 -3.96 -3.70
CA ASP A 36 10.26 -3.52 -2.31
C ASP A 36 10.49 -2.01 -2.20
N LEU A 37 9.59 -1.33 -1.51
CA LEU A 37 9.66 0.09 -1.20
C LEU A 37 9.74 0.27 0.32
N VAL A 38 10.91 0.66 0.82
CA VAL A 38 11.14 0.86 2.25
C VAL A 38 11.05 2.35 2.57
N LEU A 39 10.12 2.74 3.43
CA LEU A 39 9.81 4.12 3.78
C LEU A 39 10.02 4.36 5.28
N SER A 40 10.72 5.43 5.64
CA SER A 40 10.96 5.79 7.05
C SER A 40 11.00 7.29 7.28
N GLY A 41 10.73 7.72 8.53
CA GLY A 41 10.73 9.11 8.94
C GLY A 41 9.59 9.92 8.33
N THR A 42 9.87 11.05 7.70
CA THR A 42 8.85 11.90 7.05
C THR A 42 9.03 11.90 5.55
N GLY A 43 7.91 11.85 4.81
CA GLY A 43 7.90 11.88 3.36
C GLY A 43 6.80 12.76 2.77
N THR A 44 7.04 13.39 1.61
CA THR A 44 5.97 14.11 0.93
C THR A 44 5.18 13.14 0.05
N ALA A 45 5.76 12.58 -0.99
CA ALA A 45 5.07 11.68 -1.90
C ALA A 45 6.05 10.71 -2.60
N VAL A 46 5.55 9.56 -3.00
CA VAL A 46 6.28 8.62 -3.86
C VAL A 46 5.44 8.31 -5.08
N ASN A 47 6.06 8.36 -6.25
CA ASN A 47 5.48 7.85 -7.48
C ASN A 47 6.38 6.72 -8.00
N ALA A 48 5.94 5.50 -7.80
CA ALA A 48 6.61 4.30 -8.28
C ALA A 48 5.93 3.82 -9.57
N SER A 49 6.65 3.87 -10.67
CA SER A 49 6.13 3.49 -11.97
C SER A 49 7.01 2.47 -12.66
N ASN A 50 6.35 1.57 -13.36
CA ASN A 50 6.92 0.51 -14.18
C ASN A 50 7.06 0.93 -15.65
N SER A 51 6.72 2.17 -15.96
CA SER A 51 6.47 2.65 -17.31
C SER A 51 7.70 2.61 -18.21
N GLY A 52 7.57 1.96 -19.33
CA GLY A 52 8.50 2.01 -20.45
C GLY A 52 8.91 0.66 -21.02
N LEU A 53 8.59 -0.45 -20.39
CA LEU A 53 8.98 -1.79 -20.86
C LEU A 53 7.79 -2.49 -21.51
N LEU A 54 7.85 -2.59 -22.83
CA LEU A 54 6.81 -3.25 -23.63
C LEU A 54 6.99 -4.78 -23.69
N THR A 55 8.06 -5.33 -23.14
CA THR A 55 8.43 -6.76 -23.32
C THR A 55 8.71 -7.52 -22.03
N GLU A 56 8.73 -6.83 -20.87
CA GLU A 56 8.97 -7.46 -19.58
C GLU A 56 7.65 -7.81 -18.88
N ALA A 57 7.67 -8.89 -18.10
CA ALA A 57 6.59 -9.18 -17.18
C ALA A 57 6.50 -8.04 -16.15
N ALA A 58 5.37 -7.37 -16.09
CA ALA A 58 5.13 -6.33 -15.13
C ALA A 58 5.24 -6.87 -13.70
N VAL A 59 5.79 -6.08 -12.78
CA VAL A 59 5.72 -6.39 -11.36
C VAL A 59 4.27 -6.19 -10.91
N THR A 60 3.64 -7.27 -10.49
CA THR A 60 2.23 -7.29 -10.06
C THR A 60 2.07 -7.26 -8.55
N GLU A 61 3.16 -7.40 -7.80
CA GLU A 61 3.18 -7.40 -6.33
C GLU A 61 4.28 -6.47 -5.81
N VAL A 62 3.91 -5.58 -4.91
CA VAL A 62 4.84 -4.65 -4.26
C VAL A 62 4.70 -4.72 -2.75
N ASN A 63 5.84 -4.85 -2.07
CA ASN A 63 5.95 -4.76 -0.61
C ASN A 63 6.26 -3.31 -0.23
N VAL A 64 5.45 -2.71 0.62
CA VAL A 64 5.68 -1.40 1.22
C VAL A 64 6.04 -1.60 2.69
N HIS A 65 7.32 -1.47 3.00
CA HIS A 65 7.82 -1.54 4.38
C HIS A 65 7.69 -0.15 5.02
N ALA A 66 6.67 0.02 5.83
CA ALA A 66 6.40 1.24 6.58
C ALA A 66 7.14 1.17 7.93
N ASN A 67 8.27 1.87 8.04
CA ASN A 67 9.15 1.82 9.20
C ASN A 67 9.18 3.17 9.92
N GLY A 68 8.15 3.44 10.72
CA GLY A 68 7.97 4.73 11.39
C GLY A 68 7.79 5.89 10.40
N ILE A 69 7.07 5.67 9.30
CA ILE A 69 6.85 6.66 8.25
C ILE A 69 5.61 7.52 8.51
N THR A 70 5.73 8.81 8.21
CA THR A 70 4.57 9.70 8.02
C THR A 70 4.68 10.39 6.68
N THR A 71 3.77 10.09 5.74
CA THR A 71 3.66 10.80 4.47
C THR A 71 2.59 11.88 4.54
N THR A 72 2.79 12.99 3.82
CA THR A 72 1.79 14.06 3.67
C THR A 72 1.05 14.01 2.35
N GLY A 73 1.56 13.25 1.38
CA GLY A 73 0.96 13.05 0.07
C GLY A 73 0.89 11.58 -0.30
N ALA A 74 0.72 11.31 -1.58
CA ALA A 74 0.43 9.98 -2.07
C ALA A 74 1.69 9.09 -2.21
N VAL A 75 1.53 7.83 -1.84
CA VAL A 75 2.34 6.71 -2.32
C VAL A 75 1.57 6.09 -3.48
N THR A 76 1.99 6.39 -4.70
CA THR A 76 1.33 5.91 -5.93
C THR A 76 2.14 4.76 -6.51
N LEU A 77 1.47 3.63 -6.71
CA LEU A 77 2.03 2.45 -7.34
C LEU A 77 1.53 2.35 -8.79
N ASP A 78 2.26 1.59 -9.60
CA ASP A 78 1.92 1.38 -11.00
C ASP A 78 0.57 0.65 -11.16
N THR A 79 -0.08 0.84 -12.29
CA THR A 79 -1.37 0.21 -12.63
C THR A 79 -1.27 -1.29 -12.87
N ASP A 80 -0.07 -1.83 -13.02
CA ASP A 80 0.17 -3.27 -13.14
C ASP A 80 0.16 -3.98 -11.77
N VAL A 81 0.28 -3.22 -10.67
CA VAL A 81 0.31 -3.78 -9.32
C VAL A 81 -1.10 -4.20 -8.90
N THR A 82 -1.29 -5.50 -8.75
CA THR A 82 -2.55 -6.13 -8.34
C THR A 82 -2.56 -6.56 -6.88
N THR A 83 -1.36 -6.69 -6.27
CA THR A 83 -1.20 -7.05 -4.85
C THR A 83 -0.26 -6.06 -4.17
N VAL A 84 -0.70 -5.51 -3.05
CA VAL A 84 0.12 -4.66 -2.19
C VAL A 84 0.23 -5.30 -0.83
N ASN A 85 1.46 -5.47 -0.34
CA ASN A 85 1.73 -5.92 1.02
C ASN A 85 2.31 -4.74 1.81
N ILE A 86 1.67 -4.34 2.90
CA ILE A 86 2.20 -3.35 3.84
C ILE A 86 2.71 -4.07 5.08
N VAL A 87 3.97 -3.84 5.41
CA VAL A 87 4.58 -4.30 6.67
C VAL A 87 4.85 -3.07 7.54
N ALA A 88 4.06 -2.90 8.59
CA ALA A 88 4.17 -1.78 9.52
C ALA A 88 5.07 -2.15 10.71
N SER A 89 6.13 -1.39 10.94
CA SER A 89 7.11 -1.65 11.99
C SER A 89 7.60 -0.38 12.67
N SER A 90 8.28 -0.55 13.77
CA SER A 90 8.97 0.45 14.61
C SER A 90 8.04 1.38 15.39
N ALA A 91 7.40 2.33 14.77
CA ALA A 91 6.51 3.30 15.39
C ALA A 91 5.19 3.39 14.60
N THR A 92 4.26 4.21 15.05
CA THR A 92 3.03 4.46 14.29
C THR A 92 3.37 4.95 12.88
N ASN A 93 2.76 4.30 11.89
CA ASN A 93 2.93 4.61 10.48
C ASN A 93 1.70 5.33 9.95
N THR A 94 1.91 6.38 9.17
CA THR A 94 0.84 7.10 8.49
C THR A 94 1.16 7.21 7.00
N ILE A 95 0.37 6.57 6.18
CA ILE A 95 0.38 6.73 4.72
C ILE A 95 -0.86 7.55 4.36
N ALA A 96 -0.67 8.86 4.16
CA ALA A 96 -1.77 9.80 3.93
C ALA A 96 -2.65 9.41 2.72
N SER A 97 -2.05 8.82 1.70
CA SER A 97 -2.77 8.26 0.54
C SER A 97 -1.95 7.14 -0.08
N LEU A 98 -2.53 5.94 -0.18
CA LEU A 98 -2.02 4.83 -0.99
C LEU A 98 -2.86 4.74 -2.26
N VAL A 99 -2.27 5.01 -3.41
CA VAL A 99 -2.93 4.90 -4.71
C VAL A 99 -2.44 3.65 -5.42
N ALA A 100 -3.26 2.62 -5.42
CA ALA A 100 -3.02 1.33 -6.09
C ALA A 100 -4.34 0.88 -6.76
N SER A 101 -4.77 1.62 -7.76
CA SER A 101 -6.12 1.53 -8.35
C SER A 101 -6.45 0.19 -8.99
N SER A 102 -5.46 -0.59 -9.37
CA SER A 102 -5.61 -1.94 -9.92
C SER A 102 -5.47 -3.03 -8.86
N ALA A 103 -5.09 -2.69 -7.62
CA ALA A 103 -4.85 -3.69 -6.59
C ALA A 103 -6.17 -4.33 -6.14
N THR A 104 -6.25 -5.63 -6.33
CA THR A 104 -7.35 -6.50 -5.88
C THR A 104 -7.05 -7.15 -4.54
N ALA A 105 -5.81 -7.07 -4.05
CA ALA A 105 -5.41 -7.52 -2.73
C ALA A 105 -4.56 -6.46 -2.03
N LEU A 106 -4.93 -6.15 -0.78
CA LEU A 106 -4.13 -5.38 0.16
C LEU A 106 -3.91 -6.22 1.42
N ASN A 107 -2.68 -6.64 1.65
CA ASN A 107 -2.30 -7.40 2.83
C ASN A 107 -1.55 -6.48 3.79
N ILE A 108 -1.97 -6.45 5.03
CA ILE A 108 -1.36 -5.63 6.09
C ILE A 108 -0.82 -6.55 7.17
N SER A 109 0.39 -6.31 7.60
CA SER A 109 1.06 -7.07 8.65
C SER A 109 1.99 -6.17 9.47
N GLY A 110 2.51 -6.72 10.54
CA GLY A 110 3.49 -6.04 11.38
C GLY A 110 3.03 -5.87 12.82
N ASP A 111 3.84 -5.17 13.58
CA ASP A 111 3.69 -4.98 15.03
C ASP A 111 3.55 -3.50 15.44
N ALA A 112 3.47 -2.61 14.45
CA ALA A 112 3.28 -1.17 14.66
C ALA A 112 1.96 -0.69 14.05
N ALA A 113 1.34 0.30 14.70
CA ALA A 113 0.08 0.87 14.24
C ALA A 113 0.21 1.47 12.83
N LEU A 114 -0.83 1.29 12.01
CA LEU A 114 -0.91 1.81 10.65
C LEU A 114 -2.18 2.62 10.45
N VAL A 115 -2.02 3.82 9.96
CA VAL A 115 -3.11 4.64 9.41
C VAL A 115 -2.88 4.76 7.91
N VAL A 116 -3.83 4.30 7.09
CA VAL A 116 -3.71 4.37 5.63
C VAL A 116 -5.03 4.78 4.99
N THR A 117 -4.98 5.80 4.10
CA THR A 117 -6.09 6.15 3.23
C THR A 117 -5.84 5.49 1.88
N GLN A 118 -6.57 4.42 1.61
CA GLN A 118 -6.34 3.56 0.44
C GLN A 118 -7.28 3.88 -0.73
N SER A 119 -6.75 3.78 -1.95
CA SER A 119 -7.51 3.79 -3.20
C SER A 119 -7.16 2.51 -3.97
N LEU A 120 -8.09 1.56 -3.98
CA LEU A 120 -7.92 0.20 -4.50
C LEU A 120 -8.96 -0.10 -5.58
N ALA A 121 -8.85 -1.26 -6.22
CA ALA A 121 -9.88 -1.78 -7.12
C ALA A 121 -11.24 -1.97 -6.43
N ALA A 122 -12.31 -1.91 -7.20
CA ALA A 122 -13.68 -1.95 -6.68
C ALA A 122 -14.04 -3.26 -5.95
N ALA A 123 -13.35 -4.35 -6.25
CA ALA A 123 -13.56 -5.68 -5.63
C ALA A 123 -12.35 -6.12 -4.78
N ALA A 124 -11.64 -5.17 -4.19
CA ALA A 124 -10.43 -5.49 -3.43
C ALA A 124 -10.73 -6.28 -2.15
N VAL A 125 -9.89 -7.25 -1.88
CA VAL A 125 -9.83 -7.99 -0.61
C VAL A 125 -8.75 -7.36 0.25
N ILE A 126 -9.11 -6.90 1.45
CA ILE A 126 -8.19 -6.31 2.41
C ILE A 126 -8.06 -7.28 3.58
N THR A 127 -6.85 -7.73 3.84
CA THR A 127 -6.55 -8.66 4.93
C THR A 127 -5.48 -8.07 5.83
N SER A 128 -5.74 -8.00 7.13
CA SER A 128 -4.76 -7.66 8.14
C SER A 128 -4.42 -8.88 8.99
N THR A 129 -3.14 -9.09 9.21
CA THR A 129 -2.59 -9.99 10.23
C THR A 129 -1.77 -9.20 11.24
N SER A 130 -1.95 -7.88 11.26
CA SER A 130 -1.25 -6.99 12.20
C SER A 130 -1.65 -7.29 13.64
N SER A 131 -0.69 -7.31 14.53
CA SER A 131 -0.93 -7.36 15.98
C SER A 131 -1.18 -5.97 16.57
N ALA A 132 -0.98 -4.90 15.81
CA ALA A 132 -1.23 -3.52 16.20
C ALA A 132 -2.40 -2.93 15.40
N ALA A 133 -2.94 -1.83 15.89
CA ALA A 133 -4.11 -1.17 15.35
C ALA A 133 -3.96 -0.77 13.86
N VAL A 134 -4.97 -1.07 13.06
CA VAL A 134 -5.08 -0.63 11.67
C VAL A 134 -6.26 0.31 11.51
N THR A 135 -6.00 1.50 10.98
CA THR A 135 -7.05 2.47 10.63
C THR A 135 -7.10 2.64 9.11
N LEU A 136 -8.24 2.31 8.51
CA LEU A 136 -8.50 2.55 7.10
C LEU A 136 -9.21 3.89 6.93
N GLY A 137 -8.56 4.85 6.26
CA GLY A 137 -9.09 6.20 6.03
C GLY A 137 -10.15 6.25 4.94
N THR A 138 -10.20 5.27 4.03
CA THR A 138 -11.24 5.13 3.01
C THR A 138 -12.26 4.09 3.46
N ALA A 139 -13.53 4.41 3.34
CA ALA A 139 -14.62 3.49 3.67
C ALA A 139 -14.60 2.25 2.76
N ILE A 140 -14.83 1.08 3.36
CA ILE A 140 -14.99 -0.18 2.63
C ILE A 140 -16.25 -0.08 1.77
N ALA A 141 -16.07 -0.14 0.47
CA ALA A 141 -17.13 0.00 -0.53
C ALA A 141 -17.83 -1.34 -0.82
N ALA A 142 -18.94 -1.26 -1.56
CA ALA A 142 -19.61 -2.46 -2.06
C ALA A 142 -18.64 -3.31 -2.91
N GLY A 143 -18.66 -4.62 -2.68
CA GLY A 143 -17.76 -5.57 -3.36
C GLY A 143 -16.38 -5.73 -2.73
N GLN A 144 -15.96 -4.82 -1.86
CA GLN A 144 -14.73 -4.99 -1.08
C GLN A 144 -14.98 -5.80 0.19
N THR A 145 -13.94 -6.41 0.72
CA THR A 145 -13.97 -7.15 1.99
C THR A 145 -12.85 -6.68 2.90
N TYR A 146 -13.06 -6.83 4.21
CA TYR A 146 -12.02 -6.62 5.22
C TYR A 146 -11.98 -7.79 6.19
N THR A 147 -10.78 -8.29 6.44
CA THR A 147 -10.50 -9.24 7.53
C THR A 147 -9.37 -8.66 8.38
N GLY A 148 -9.66 -8.38 9.64
CA GLY A 148 -8.74 -7.79 10.61
C GLY A 148 -7.89 -8.83 11.34
N GLY A 149 -6.85 -8.35 12.02
CA GLY A 149 -5.92 -9.12 12.84
C GLY A 149 -6.25 -9.07 14.33
N ASP A 150 -5.21 -8.95 15.16
CA ASP A 150 -5.35 -8.92 16.62
C ASP A 150 -5.37 -7.49 17.20
N GLY A 151 -5.09 -6.48 16.41
CA GLY A 151 -5.05 -5.08 16.83
C GLY A 151 -6.42 -4.43 16.90
N ALA A 152 -6.55 -3.34 17.66
CA ALA A 152 -7.78 -2.55 17.72
C ALA A 152 -7.99 -1.75 16.43
N ASP A 153 -8.79 -2.28 15.51
CA ASP A 153 -8.96 -1.74 14.16
C ASP A 153 -10.08 -0.69 14.08
N THR A 154 -9.89 0.29 13.21
CA THR A 154 -10.89 1.33 12.95
C THR A 154 -11.25 1.34 11.47
N ILE A 155 -12.49 0.95 11.17
CA ILE A 155 -12.98 0.75 9.81
C ILE A 155 -14.27 1.54 9.62
N THR A 156 -14.36 2.26 8.51
CA THR A 156 -15.62 2.86 8.04
C THR A 156 -16.17 2.04 6.88
N THR A 157 -17.48 1.90 6.79
CA THR A 157 -18.15 1.23 5.67
C THR A 157 -19.13 2.17 4.99
N THR A 158 -19.31 2.05 3.67
CA THR A 158 -20.38 2.75 2.96
C THR A 158 -21.73 2.11 3.24
N THR A 159 -22.83 2.86 3.15
CA THR A 159 -24.20 2.34 3.34
C THR A 159 -24.64 1.39 2.21
N ALA A 160 -24.10 1.55 1.00
CA ALA A 160 -24.56 0.81 -0.18
C ALA A 160 -23.86 -0.54 -0.37
N GLY A 161 -24.60 -1.55 -0.81
CA GLY A 161 -24.10 -2.82 -1.30
C GLY A 161 -23.65 -3.81 -0.22
N THR A 162 -23.35 -5.02 -0.67
CA THR A 162 -22.90 -6.12 0.21
C THR A 162 -21.40 -6.05 0.41
N LYS A 163 -20.95 -6.24 1.66
CA LYS A 163 -19.55 -6.31 2.08
C LYS A 163 -19.42 -7.39 3.15
N ALA A 164 -18.28 -8.06 3.17
CA ALA A 164 -17.92 -8.94 4.28
C ALA A 164 -16.84 -8.25 5.12
N ILE A 165 -17.15 -8.02 6.40
CA ILE A 165 -16.23 -7.40 7.35
C ILE A 165 -16.12 -8.28 8.57
N SER A 166 -14.90 -8.65 8.90
CA SER A 166 -14.50 -9.32 10.13
C SER A 166 -13.31 -8.55 10.69
N THR A 167 -13.43 -8.00 11.88
CA THR A 167 -12.37 -7.15 12.45
C THR A 167 -11.32 -7.93 13.23
N GLY A 168 -11.57 -9.20 13.53
CA GLY A 168 -10.61 -10.05 14.24
C GLY A 168 -10.73 -9.96 15.75
N ALA A 169 -9.60 -9.90 16.42
CA ALA A 169 -9.52 -9.66 17.86
C ALA A 169 -9.13 -8.19 18.11
N GLY A 170 -9.40 -7.70 19.31
CA GLY A 170 -9.13 -6.31 19.69
C GLY A 170 -10.40 -5.52 20.01
N ASP A 171 -10.22 -4.28 20.47
CA ASP A 171 -11.34 -3.35 20.72
C ASP A 171 -11.64 -2.57 19.44
N ASP A 172 -12.33 -3.20 18.50
CA ASP A 172 -12.54 -2.69 17.16
C ASP A 172 -13.67 -1.66 17.07
N VAL A 173 -13.52 -0.74 16.13
CA VAL A 173 -14.53 0.27 15.82
C VAL A 173 -14.95 0.16 14.36
N ILE A 174 -16.23 -0.15 14.12
CA ILE A 174 -16.85 -0.10 12.80
C ILE A 174 -17.82 1.06 12.75
N THR A 175 -17.54 2.04 11.90
CA THR A 175 -18.43 3.17 11.63
C THR A 175 -19.21 2.92 10.35
N TYR A 176 -20.50 3.13 10.42
CA TYR A 176 -21.41 2.99 9.29
C TYR A 176 -21.71 4.39 8.72
N GLY A 177 -21.22 4.69 7.52
CA GLY A 177 -21.34 5.99 6.87
C GLY A 177 -22.30 6.01 5.69
#